data_73c1d971ce1d660bc828c35af79a1f85
#
_entry.id   73c1d971ce1d660bc828c35af79a1f85
#
_cell.length_a   1.000
_cell.length_b   1.000
_cell.length_c   1.000
_cell.angle_alpha   90.00
_cell.angle_beta   90.00
_cell.angle_gamma   90.00
#
_symmetry.space_group_name_H-M   'P 1'
#
loop_
_entity.id
_entity.type
_entity.pdbx_description
1 polymer ?
#
loop_
_entity_poly.entity_id
_entity_poly.type
_entity_poly.pdbx_seq_one_letter_code
_entity_poly.pdbx_strand_id
1 'polypeptide(L)'
;MTREEIMTLDFEALEERSNAIAAETAEADKDQIEELSAELDAIEERKAALNIEIEERKKAAEAVAAGAGESLEKREEEKKMTNTEIRNSKEYIDAFANYVKTGKDAECRTLLSDNVQNGVVPVPEFVGGIVAKALEESQILRRVRRMEAAGNVKMGFEYGAPAAVAHTEGGNAISEENLLIGIVTLIPQTWKKFVQISDEALDSMSGEAYLTYIYEEVSRGIIKAREDAVVAAILGAPDTADATHPSVPVYNASGALADFVNARALLSSAARDLVIIATPQQYAEYRALQMAANYGVDPFDGLEVLFNDTCTVPIIGDLAGVLENCPKGEAVEFKYDDKTLMTSDIVKILGRLPSAIGVVGDKFFAAVGEAESES
;
A
#
# COMPACT_ATOMS: atom_id res chain seq x y z
N MET A 1 50.90 -19.50 -41.14
CA MET A 1 49.89 -19.58 -42.25
C MET A 1 49.83 -18.24 -42.98
N THR A 2 49.49 -18.27 -44.27
CA THR A 2 49.31 -16.99 -45.00
C THR A 2 47.93 -16.39 -44.68
N ARG A 3 47.82 -15.05 -44.78
CA ARG A 3 46.55 -14.35 -44.52
C ARG A 3 45.40 -14.84 -45.41
N GLU A 4 45.71 -15.26 -46.67
CA GLU A 4 44.72 -15.80 -47.60
C GLU A 4 44.19 -17.17 -47.13
N GLU A 5 45.04 -18.01 -46.56
CA GLU A 5 44.60 -19.31 -45.99
C GLU A 5 43.71 -19.12 -44.76
N ILE A 6 44.03 -18.18 -43.88
CA ILE A 6 43.24 -17.86 -42.68
C ILE A 6 41.85 -17.38 -43.06
N MET A 7 41.69 -16.60 -44.13
CA MET A 7 40.40 -16.09 -44.59
C MET A 7 39.46 -17.17 -45.12
N THR A 8 39.93 -18.38 -45.37
CA THR A 8 39.13 -19.51 -45.84
C THR A 8 38.72 -20.47 -44.75
N LEU A 9 39.25 -20.30 -43.54
CA LEU A 9 38.97 -21.18 -42.40
C LEU A 9 37.59 -20.88 -41.75
N ASP A 10 37.02 -21.92 -41.17
CA ASP A 10 35.83 -21.84 -40.32
C ASP A 10 36.18 -21.47 -38.85
N PHE A 11 35.16 -21.24 -38.04
CA PHE A 11 35.35 -20.73 -36.69
C PHE A 11 36.13 -21.71 -35.78
N GLU A 12 35.90 -23.04 -35.92
CA GLU A 12 36.51 -24.09 -35.13
C GLU A 12 38.00 -24.22 -35.47
N ALA A 13 38.37 -24.21 -36.76
CA ALA A 13 39.75 -24.24 -37.23
C ALA A 13 40.53 -22.96 -36.80
N LEU A 14 39.87 -21.78 -36.75
CA LEU A 14 40.47 -20.54 -36.25
C LEU A 14 40.73 -20.58 -34.75
N GLU A 15 39.89 -21.27 -33.97
CA GLU A 15 40.13 -21.45 -32.53
C GLU A 15 41.29 -22.44 -32.29
N GLU A 16 41.32 -23.57 -33.02
CA GLU A 16 42.41 -24.52 -32.90
C GLU A 16 43.76 -23.89 -33.27
N ARG A 17 43.82 -23.08 -34.35
CA ARG A 17 45.04 -22.40 -34.75
C ARG A 17 45.46 -21.32 -33.77
N SER A 18 44.52 -20.55 -33.21
CA SER A 18 44.80 -19.55 -32.15
C SER A 18 45.40 -20.20 -30.89
N ASN A 19 44.91 -21.38 -30.50
CA ASN A 19 45.47 -22.14 -29.38
C ASN A 19 46.88 -22.71 -29.68
N ALA A 20 47.10 -23.15 -30.93
CA ALA A 20 48.42 -23.63 -31.39
C ALA A 20 49.45 -22.48 -31.36
N ILE A 21 49.09 -21.30 -31.87
CA ILE A 21 49.97 -20.10 -31.83
C ILE A 21 50.33 -19.73 -30.39
N ALA A 22 49.38 -19.81 -29.46
CA ALA A 22 49.64 -19.56 -28.02
C ALA A 22 50.68 -20.51 -27.43
N ALA A 23 50.69 -21.77 -27.91
CA ALA A 23 51.68 -22.77 -27.50
C ALA A 23 53.06 -22.51 -28.18
N GLU A 24 53.06 -22.19 -29.49
CA GLU A 24 54.27 -21.89 -30.26
C GLU A 24 54.98 -20.63 -29.77
N THR A 25 54.24 -19.63 -29.29
CA THR A 25 54.82 -18.36 -28.77
C THR A 25 55.68 -18.57 -27.53
N ALA A 26 55.44 -19.65 -26.76
CA ALA A 26 56.22 -19.95 -25.56
C ALA A 26 57.69 -20.37 -25.86
N GLU A 27 57.97 -20.84 -27.07
CA GLU A 27 59.32 -21.31 -27.52
C GLU A 27 59.91 -20.51 -28.67
N ALA A 28 59.21 -19.44 -29.16
CA ALA A 28 59.55 -18.71 -30.36
C ALA A 28 60.63 -17.63 -30.14
N ASP A 29 61.50 -17.41 -31.18
CA ASP A 29 62.45 -16.34 -31.22
C ASP A 29 61.79 -14.99 -31.67
N LYS A 30 62.49 -13.88 -31.48
CA LYS A 30 61.91 -12.54 -31.65
C LYS A 30 61.30 -12.25 -33.01
N ASP A 31 61.92 -12.75 -34.05
CA ASP A 31 61.43 -12.58 -35.45
C ASP A 31 60.18 -13.47 -35.69
N GLN A 32 60.10 -14.64 -35.05
CA GLN A 32 58.98 -15.54 -35.14
C GLN A 32 57.75 -15.01 -34.36
N ILE A 33 57.97 -14.27 -33.27
CA ILE A 33 56.89 -13.63 -32.47
C ILE A 33 56.18 -12.57 -33.32
N GLU A 34 56.91 -11.81 -34.15
CA GLU A 34 56.32 -10.80 -35.03
C GLU A 34 55.46 -11.44 -36.13
N GLU A 35 55.88 -12.58 -36.71
CA GLU A 35 55.05 -13.33 -37.67
C GLU A 35 53.82 -13.98 -37.04
N LEU A 36 53.95 -14.55 -35.83
CA LEU A 36 52.83 -15.13 -35.09
C LEU A 36 51.81 -14.07 -34.63
N SER A 37 52.27 -12.87 -34.27
CA SER A 37 51.41 -11.73 -33.95
C SER A 37 50.58 -11.30 -35.15
N ALA A 38 51.18 -11.18 -36.35
CA ALA A 38 50.47 -10.85 -37.59
C ALA A 38 49.45 -11.94 -37.99
N GLU A 39 49.74 -13.20 -37.67
CA GLU A 39 48.83 -14.32 -37.88
C GLU A 39 47.65 -14.27 -36.94
N LEU A 40 47.88 -13.91 -35.66
CA LEU A 40 46.81 -13.70 -34.68
C LEU A 40 45.87 -12.57 -35.06
N ASP A 41 46.38 -11.43 -35.48
CA ASP A 41 45.58 -10.29 -35.92
C ASP A 41 44.67 -10.69 -37.11
N ALA A 42 45.20 -11.49 -38.09
CA ALA A 42 44.40 -12.00 -39.21
C ALA A 42 43.29 -12.98 -38.75
N ILE A 43 43.56 -13.80 -37.74
CA ILE A 43 42.58 -14.72 -37.13
C ILE A 43 41.46 -13.94 -36.42
N GLU A 44 41.79 -12.86 -35.70
CA GLU A 44 40.79 -12.01 -35.02
C GLU A 44 39.92 -11.27 -36.04
N GLU A 45 40.54 -10.75 -37.12
CA GLU A 45 39.79 -10.10 -38.22
C GLU A 45 38.80 -11.09 -38.89
N ARG A 46 39.20 -12.33 -39.13
CA ARG A 46 38.33 -13.34 -39.71
C ARG A 46 37.23 -13.81 -38.77
N LYS A 47 37.52 -13.97 -37.46
CA LYS A 47 36.52 -14.28 -36.43
C LYS A 47 35.45 -13.18 -36.34
N ALA A 48 35.85 -11.92 -36.39
CA ALA A 48 34.93 -10.79 -36.41
C ALA A 48 34.01 -10.81 -37.65
N ALA A 49 34.56 -11.09 -38.83
CA ALA A 49 33.81 -11.21 -40.07
C ALA A 49 32.78 -12.37 -40.05
N LEU A 50 33.18 -13.54 -39.50
CA LEU A 50 32.28 -14.69 -39.35
C LEU A 50 31.16 -14.41 -38.34
N ASN A 51 31.42 -13.71 -37.25
CA ASN A 51 30.39 -13.33 -36.30
C ASN A 51 29.35 -12.40 -36.93
N ILE A 52 29.75 -11.45 -37.76
CA ILE A 52 28.84 -10.59 -38.52
C ILE A 52 27.98 -11.43 -39.47
N GLU A 53 28.60 -12.36 -40.20
CA GLU A 53 27.87 -13.25 -41.12
C GLU A 53 26.88 -14.17 -40.39
N ILE A 54 27.22 -14.66 -39.19
CA ILE A 54 26.33 -15.47 -38.36
C ILE A 54 25.14 -14.63 -37.86
N GLU A 55 25.39 -13.40 -37.44
CA GLU A 55 24.30 -12.49 -37.00
C GLU A 55 23.38 -12.12 -38.18
N GLU A 56 23.92 -11.85 -39.36
CA GLU A 56 23.12 -11.60 -40.55
C GLU A 56 22.29 -12.80 -40.97
N ARG A 57 22.87 -14.02 -40.93
CA ARG A 57 22.13 -15.26 -41.20
C ARG A 57 21.05 -15.52 -40.13
N LYS A 58 21.33 -15.22 -38.87
CA LYS A 58 20.36 -15.34 -37.80
C LYS A 58 19.20 -14.36 -38.00
N LYS A 59 19.47 -13.11 -38.32
CA LYS A 59 18.45 -12.12 -38.67
C LYS A 59 17.64 -12.53 -39.92
N ALA A 60 18.31 -13.06 -40.96
CA ALA A 60 17.61 -13.55 -42.12
C ALA A 60 16.75 -14.79 -41.84
N ALA A 61 17.23 -15.72 -40.98
CA ALA A 61 16.47 -16.88 -40.57
C ALA A 61 15.27 -16.49 -39.69
N GLU A 62 15.43 -15.52 -38.79
CA GLU A 62 14.35 -14.97 -37.97
C GLU A 62 13.30 -14.28 -38.86
N ALA A 63 13.71 -13.55 -39.87
CA ALA A 63 12.82 -12.92 -40.85
C ALA A 63 12.03 -13.97 -41.67
N VAL A 64 12.65 -15.09 -42.06
CA VAL A 64 11.98 -16.17 -42.79
C VAL A 64 11.05 -16.96 -41.86
N ALA A 65 11.45 -17.24 -40.59
CA ALA A 65 10.63 -17.91 -39.59
C ALA A 65 9.41 -17.07 -39.17
N ALA A 66 9.52 -15.73 -39.27
CA ALA A 66 8.41 -14.79 -39.03
C ALA A 66 7.39 -14.75 -40.20
N GLY A 67 7.55 -15.54 -41.25
CA GLY A 67 6.60 -15.61 -42.37
C GLY A 67 6.56 -14.36 -43.24
N ALA A 68 7.71 -13.66 -43.40
CA ALA A 68 7.85 -12.44 -44.15
C ALA A 68 7.74 -12.66 -45.67
N GLY A 69 6.54 -12.89 -46.17
CA GLY A 69 6.12 -12.49 -47.49
C GLY A 69 5.75 -10.99 -47.45
N GLU A 70 6.03 -10.27 -48.47
CA GLU A 70 5.98 -8.80 -48.73
C GLU A 70 4.91 -7.90 -48.03
N SER A 71 4.20 -8.35 -47.00
CA SER A 71 3.23 -7.55 -46.26
C SER A 71 3.69 -7.10 -44.87
N LEU A 72 4.98 -7.22 -44.58
CA LEU A 72 5.57 -6.81 -43.29
C LEU A 72 6.32 -5.47 -43.37
N GLU A 73 6.08 -4.66 -44.37
CA GLU A 73 6.26 -3.22 -44.21
C GLU A 73 5.25 -2.76 -43.15
N LYS A 74 5.77 -2.46 -41.95
CA LYS A 74 5.06 -1.86 -40.82
C LYS A 74 4.02 -2.76 -40.13
N ARG A 75 4.43 -3.90 -39.64
CA ARG A 75 4.11 -4.21 -38.26
C ARG A 75 5.33 -3.78 -37.41
N GLU A 76 5.39 -2.50 -37.07
CA GLU A 76 5.89 -2.17 -35.75
C GLU A 76 5.27 -3.23 -34.86
N GLU A 77 6.09 -4.03 -34.16
CA GLU A 77 5.59 -4.76 -33.03
C GLU A 77 4.91 -3.67 -32.19
N GLU A 78 3.60 -3.55 -32.29
CA GLU A 78 2.79 -3.05 -31.20
C GLU A 78 3.15 -4.01 -30.07
N LYS A 79 4.15 -3.61 -29.29
CA LYS A 79 4.46 -4.16 -28.00
C LYS A 79 3.10 -4.20 -27.34
N LYS A 80 2.46 -5.40 -27.27
CA LYS A 80 1.16 -5.50 -26.65
C LYS A 80 1.37 -4.95 -25.26
N MET A 81 0.98 -3.69 -25.06
CA MET A 81 1.10 -3.01 -23.79
C MET A 81 0.39 -3.91 -22.79
N THR A 82 1.05 -4.18 -21.70
CA THR A 82 0.40 -4.93 -20.61
C THR A 82 -0.82 -4.14 -20.15
N ASN A 83 -1.83 -4.80 -19.62
CA ASN A 83 -3.03 -4.12 -19.10
C ASN A 83 -2.67 -3.00 -18.10
N THR A 84 -1.58 -3.14 -17.39
CA THR A 84 -1.00 -2.16 -16.48
C THR A 84 -0.47 -0.93 -17.22
N GLU A 85 0.28 -1.12 -18.32
CA GLU A 85 0.78 -0.01 -19.16
C GLU A 85 -0.36 0.73 -19.86
N ILE A 86 -1.38 0.01 -20.34
CA ILE A 86 -2.60 0.61 -20.92
C ILE A 86 -3.32 1.49 -19.90
N ARG A 87 -3.49 1.01 -18.66
CA ARG A 87 -4.16 1.75 -17.57
C ARG A 87 -3.42 3.01 -17.14
N ASN A 88 -2.12 3.10 -17.43
CA ASN A 88 -1.28 4.27 -17.18
C ASN A 88 -1.13 5.18 -18.40
N SER A 89 -1.65 4.79 -19.56
CA SER A 89 -1.62 5.63 -20.77
C SER A 89 -2.54 6.84 -20.61
N LYS A 90 -2.11 7.97 -21.19
CA LYS A 90 -2.92 9.20 -21.17
C LYS A 90 -4.30 8.98 -21.81
N GLU A 91 -4.36 8.19 -22.89
CA GLU A 91 -5.60 7.86 -23.59
C GLU A 91 -6.59 7.12 -22.68
N TYR A 92 -6.10 6.15 -21.88
CA TYR A 92 -6.94 5.46 -20.93
C TYR A 92 -7.39 6.36 -19.76
N ILE A 93 -6.51 7.23 -19.27
CA ILE A 93 -6.81 8.20 -18.22
C ILE A 93 -7.92 9.16 -18.67
N ASP A 94 -7.81 9.69 -19.89
CA ASP A 94 -8.83 10.58 -20.47
C ASP A 94 -10.15 9.84 -20.74
N ALA A 95 -10.10 8.61 -21.27
CA ALA A 95 -11.28 7.76 -21.45
C ALA A 95 -11.95 7.41 -20.11
N PHE A 96 -11.15 7.14 -19.08
CA PHE A 96 -11.67 6.88 -17.73
C PHE A 96 -12.25 8.15 -17.09
N ALA A 97 -11.64 9.31 -17.30
CA ALA A 97 -12.21 10.58 -16.89
C ALA A 97 -13.56 10.84 -17.58
N ASN A 98 -13.67 10.56 -18.89
CA ASN A 98 -14.93 10.62 -19.62
C ASN A 98 -15.96 9.62 -19.08
N TYR A 99 -15.55 8.40 -18.74
CA TYR A 99 -16.41 7.43 -18.08
C TYR A 99 -16.93 7.94 -16.73
N VAL A 100 -16.07 8.54 -15.90
CA VAL A 100 -16.45 9.13 -14.60
C VAL A 100 -17.37 10.34 -14.80
N LYS A 101 -17.21 11.12 -15.87
CA LYS A 101 -18.04 12.27 -16.23
C LYS A 101 -19.40 11.84 -16.80
N THR A 102 -19.43 10.89 -17.72
CA THR A 102 -20.61 10.60 -18.56
C THR A 102 -21.27 9.26 -18.27
N GLY A 103 -20.65 8.41 -17.42
CA GLY A 103 -21.11 7.03 -17.17
C GLY A 103 -20.96 6.07 -18.35
N LYS A 104 -20.40 6.52 -19.49
CA LYS A 104 -20.20 5.70 -20.70
C LYS A 104 -18.85 5.01 -20.66
N ASP A 105 -18.82 3.68 -20.57
CA ASP A 105 -17.63 2.86 -20.43
C ASP A 105 -17.07 2.31 -21.76
N ALA A 106 -17.70 2.64 -22.90
CA ALA A 106 -17.35 2.07 -24.19
C ALA A 106 -15.91 2.36 -24.62
N GLU A 107 -15.41 3.57 -24.40
CA GLU A 107 -14.04 3.98 -24.75
C GLU A 107 -13.01 3.24 -23.89
N CYS A 108 -13.24 3.15 -22.59
CA CYS A 108 -12.37 2.39 -21.68
C CYS A 108 -12.29 0.91 -22.05
N ARG A 109 -13.42 0.31 -22.44
CA ARG A 109 -13.48 -1.09 -22.86
C ARG A 109 -12.78 -1.34 -24.19
N THR A 110 -12.80 -0.37 -25.09
CA THR A 110 -12.13 -0.47 -26.38
C THR A 110 -10.62 -0.46 -26.24
N LEU A 111 -10.09 0.33 -25.31
CA LEU A 111 -8.66 0.43 -25.02
C LEU A 111 -8.12 -0.82 -24.29
N LEU A 112 -8.93 -1.45 -23.44
CA LEU A 112 -8.60 -2.70 -22.77
C LEU A 112 -9.00 -3.87 -23.67
N SER A 113 -8.14 -4.29 -24.56
CA SER A 113 -8.40 -5.26 -25.63
C SER A 113 -8.73 -6.69 -25.15
N ASP A 114 -8.62 -7.02 -23.85
CA ASP A 114 -9.01 -8.34 -23.31
C ASP A 114 -9.47 -8.25 -21.84
N ASN A 115 -10.67 -8.81 -21.58
CA ASN A 115 -11.18 -9.19 -20.25
C ASN A 115 -11.36 -8.07 -19.21
N VAL A 116 -12.38 -7.25 -19.41
CA VAL A 116 -13.04 -6.58 -18.28
C VAL A 116 -13.75 -7.69 -17.45
N GLN A 117 -13.03 -8.30 -16.52
CA GLN A 117 -13.62 -9.28 -15.61
C GLN A 117 -14.69 -8.59 -14.78
N ASN A 118 -15.89 -9.17 -14.75
CA ASN A 118 -17.05 -8.75 -13.96
C ASN A 118 -17.71 -7.40 -14.32
N GLY A 119 -17.52 -6.87 -15.53
CA GLY A 119 -18.28 -5.69 -15.99
C GLY A 119 -17.90 -4.36 -15.34
N VAL A 120 -16.85 -4.32 -14.50
CA VAL A 120 -16.35 -3.11 -13.86
C VAL A 120 -15.12 -2.61 -14.63
N VAL A 121 -15.12 -1.32 -15.00
CA VAL A 121 -13.98 -0.68 -15.66
C VAL A 121 -12.83 -0.52 -14.63
N PRO A 122 -11.62 -1.04 -14.91
CA PRO A 122 -10.50 -0.92 -13.99
C PRO A 122 -10.09 0.55 -13.79
N VAL A 123 -9.78 0.89 -12.56
CA VAL A 123 -9.30 2.24 -12.20
C VAL A 123 -7.85 2.42 -12.69
N PRO A 124 -7.46 3.59 -13.24
CA PRO A 124 -6.06 3.89 -13.56
C PRO A 124 -5.16 3.74 -12.33
N GLU A 125 -3.92 3.28 -12.52
CA GLU A 125 -3.00 3.01 -11.39
C GLU A 125 -2.60 4.27 -10.62
N PHE A 126 -2.44 5.41 -11.29
CA PHE A 126 -2.11 6.67 -10.62
C PHE A 126 -3.15 7.06 -9.58
N VAL A 127 -4.42 6.72 -9.81
CA VAL A 127 -5.51 6.95 -8.86
C VAL A 127 -5.38 6.06 -7.63
N GLY A 128 -4.97 4.79 -7.82
CA GLY A 128 -4.63 3.91 -6.70
C GLY A 128 -3.52 4.51 -5.82
N GLY A 129 -2.53 5.15 -6.44
CA GLY A 129 -1.48 5.89 -5.76
C GLY A 129 -1.99 7.08 -4.93
N ILE A 130 -3.01 7.79 -5.38
CA ILE A 130 -3.62 8.91 -4.62
C ILE A 130 -4.26 8.39 -3.33
N VAL A 131 -5.03 7.31 -3.41
CA VAL A 131 -5.68 6.69 -2.24
C VAL A 131 -4.62 6.16 -1.26
N ALA A 132 -3.61 5.46 -1.75
CA ALA A 132 -2.52 4.95 -0.93
C ALA A 132 -1.76 6.09 -0.24
N LYS A 133 -1.43 7.16 -0.97
CA LYS A 133 -0.75 8.34 -0.41
C LYS A 133 -1.59 9.01 0.68
N ALA A 134 -2.89 9.23 0.44
CA ALA A 134 -3.79 9.81 1.42
C ALA A 134 -3.87 8.96 2.70
N LEU A 135 -3.79 7.63 2.56
CA LEU A 135 -3.78 6.70 3.68
C LEU A 135 -2.46 6.73 4.46
N GLU A 136 -1.32 6.88 3.77
CA GLU A 136 0.00 7.07 4.38
C GLU A 136 0.11 8.42 5.12
N GLU A 137 -0.58 9.45 4.64
CA GLU A 137 -0.67 10.77 5.29
C GLU A 137 -1.49 10.70 6.60
N SER A 138 -2.40 9.73 6.73
CA SER A 138 -3.16 9.52 7.96
C SER A 138 -2.27 8.99 9.08
N GLN A 139 -2.11 9.79 10.13
CA GLN A 139 -1.28 9.42 11.28
C GLN A 139 -1.90 8.31 12.13
N ILE A 140 -3.24 8.22 12.17
CA ILE A 140 -3.99 7.23 12.94
C ILE A 140 -4.07 5.91 12.18
N LEU A 141 -4.62 5.93 10.94
CA LEU A 141 -4.87 4.70 10.19
C LEU A 141 -3.60 3.93 9.81
N ARG A 142 -2.48 4.60 9.57
CA ARG A 142 -1.20 3.92 9.25
C ARG A 142 -0.69 3.00 10.38
N ARG A 143 -1.14 3.22 11.63
CA ARG A 143 -0.75 2.44 12.82
C ARG A 143 -1.75 1.35 13.17
N VAL A 144 -2.97 1.42 12.61
CA VAL A 144 -4.01 0.42 12.80
C VAL A 144 -3.66 -0.86 12.06
N ARG A 145 -3.88 -2.01 12.68
CA ARG A 145 -3.71 -3.32 12.03
C ARG A 145 -4.79 -3.51 10.97
N ARG A 146 -4.40 -4.03 9.79
CA ARG A 146 -5.32 -4.25 8.68
C ARG A 146 -5.38 -5.69 8.26
N MET A 147 -6.55 -6.08 7.73
CA MET A 147 -6.76 -7.35 7.07
C MET A 147 -7.77 -7.21 5.93
N GLU A 148 -7.72 -8.16 5.01
CA GLU A 148 -8.62 -8.26 3.86
C GLU A 148 -9.34 -9.60 3.91
N ALA A 149 -10.43 -9.66 4.66
CA ALA A 149 -11.23 -10.88 4.74
C ALA A 149 -12.66 -10.61 4.29
N ALA A 150 -13.20 -11.48 3.46
CA ALA A 150 -14.57 -11.37 2.98
C ALA A 150 -15.58 -11.61 4.11
N GLY A 151 -16.57 -10.71 4.23
CA GLY A 151 -17.66 -10.84 5.19
C GLY A 151 -17.29 -10.42 6.62
N ASN A 152 -18.03 -10.98 7.59
CA ASN A 152 -17.82 -10.68 9.01
C ASN A 152 -16.61 -11.43 9.53
N VAL A 153 -15.78 -10.73 10.29
CA VAL A 153 -14.57 -11.29 10.91
C VAL A 153 -14.80 -11.46 12.39
N LYS A 154 -14.42 -12.61 12.93
CA LYS A 154 -14.43 -12.89 14.35
C LYS A 154 -12.99 -13.02 14.84
N MET A 155 -12.63 -12.18 15.81
CA MET A 155 -11.30 -12.20 16.45
C MET A 155 -11.44 -12.58 17.91
N GLY A 156 -10.67 -13.61 18.32
CA GLY A 156 -10.57 -13.97 19.73
C GLY A 156 -9.60 -13.05 20.46
N PHE A 157 -9.91 -12.68 21.67
CA PHE A 157 -9.02 -11.98 22.61
C PHE A 157 -9.10 -12.63 23.98
N GLU A 158 -8.04 -12.49 24.73
CA GLU A 158 -7.92 -13.02 26.09
C GLU A 158 -8.07 -11.86 27.07
N TYR A 159 -8.98 -11.97 28.01
CA TYR A 159 -9.26 -10.93 29.01
C TYR A 159 -9.11 -11.41 30.45
N GLY A 160 -8.74 -12.65 30.66
CA GLY A 160 -8.41 -13.23 31.97
C GLY A 160 -7.48 -14.42 31.78
N ALA A 161 -6.18 -14.20 31.96
CA ALA A 161 -5.17 -15.24 31.97
C ALA A 161 -4.58 -15.34 33.38
N PRO A 162 -4.80 -16.44 34.05
CA PRO A 162 -4.08 -16.71 35.30
C PRO A 162 -2.58 -16.89 34.99
N ALA A 163 -1.76 -16.32 35.88
CA ALA A 163 -0.31 -16.46 35.76
C ALA A 163 0.12 -17.89 36.06
N ALA A 164 1.09 -18.40 35.31
CA ALA A 164 1.70 -19.72 35.64
C ALA A 164 2.30 -19.70 37.03
N VAL A 165 1.96 -20.70 37.84
CA VAL A 165 2.47 -20.87 39.21
C VAL A 165 3.65 -21.83 39.23
N ALA A 166 4.75 -21.44 39.87
CA ALA A 166 5.88 -22.35 40.08
C ALA A 166 5.48 -23.52 40.95
N HIS A 167 5.58 -24.74 40.46
CA HIS A 167 5.31 -25.95 41.24
C HIS A 167 6.53 -26.27 42.11
N THR A 168 6.25 -26.51 43.38
CA THR A 168 7.26 -27.06 44.33
C THR A 168 6.89 -28.49 44.64
N GLU A 169 7.82 -29.42 44.46
CA GLU A 169 7.61 -30.84 44.75
C GLU A 169 7.24 -31.04 46.22
N GLY A 170 6.11 -31.72 46.48
CA GLY A 170 5.55 -31.87 47.84
C GLY A 170 4.69 -30.69 48.34
N GLY A 171 4.47 -29.65 47.56
CA GLY A 171 3.56 -28.54 47.83
C GLY A 171 2.09 -28.85 47.55
N ASN A 172 1.23 -27.87 47.75
CA ASN A 172 -0.21 -27.97 47.44
C ASN A 172 -0.41 -28.16 45.92
N ALA A 173 -1.47 -28.89 45.58
CA ALA A 173 -1.86 -29.04 44.17
C ALA A 173 -2.13 -27.67 43.56
N ILE A 174 -1.68 -27.48 42.29
CA ILE A 174 -1.99 -26.29 41.51
C ILE A 174 -3.51 -26.31 41.27
N SER A 175 -4.20 -25.20 41.54
CA SER A 175 -5.62 -25.06 41.25
C SER A 175 -5.82 -24.94 39.73
N GLU A 176 -6.81 -25.64 39.18
CA GLU A 176 -7.25 -25.44 37.81
C GLU A 176 -7.89 -24.05 37.69
N GLU A 177 -7.41 -23.28 36.71
CA GLU A 177 -7.93 -21.95 36.43
C GLU A 177 -8.52 -21.92 35.02
N ASN A 178 -9.61 -21.18 34.84
CA ASN A 178 -10.26 -21.06 33.53
C ASN A 178 -9.69 -19.89 32.77
N LEU A 179 -9.24 -20.19 31.56
CA LEU A 179 -8.88 -19.16 30.59
C LEU A 179 -10.14 -18.44 30.07
N LEU A 180 -10.23 -17.12 30.25
CA LEU A 180 -11.35 -16.32 29.78
C LEU A 180 -11.02 -15.77 28.39
N ILE A 181 -11.71 -16.28 27.36
CA ILE A 181 -11.57 -15.87 25.96
C ILE A 181 -12.86 -15.19 25.54
N GLY A 182 -12.72 -13.98 25.00
CA GLY A 182 -13.79 -13.23 24.34
C GLY A 182 -13.67 -13.30 22.81
N ILE A 183 -14.75 -12.96 22.10
CA ILE A 183 -14.80 -12.92 20.64
C ILE A 183 -15.40 -11.59 20.19
N VAL A 184 -14.57 -10.73 19.60
CA VAL A 184 -15.02 -9.52 18.91
C VAL A 184 -15.50 -9.88 17.51
N THR A 185 -16.67 -9.38 17.11
CA THR A 185 -17.21 -9.56 15.76
C THR A 185 -17.16 -8.24 15.00
N LEU A 186 -16.36 -8.19 13.95
CA LEU A 186 -16.23 -7.05 13.06
C LEU A 186 -17.21 -7.20 11.90
N ILE A 187 -18.18 -6.29 11.81
CA ILE A 187 -19.21 -6.26 10.77
C ILE A 187 -18.90 -5.10 9.82
N PRO A 188 -18.61 -5.36 8.51
CA PRO A 188 -18.29 -4.31 7.56
C PRO A 188 -19.45 -3.34 7.35
N GLN A 189 -19.16 -2.06 7.51
CA GLN A 189 -20.02 -0.94 7.15
C GLN A 189 -19.50 -0.28 5.88
N THR A 190 -20.38 0.39 5.14
CA THR A 190 -19.96 1.07 3.90
C THR A 190 -19.87 2.57 4.13
N TRP A 191 -18.66 3.11 4.07
CA TRP A 191 -18.41 4.54 4.07
C TRP A 191 -18.73 5.11 2.71
N LYS A 192 -19.44 6.25 2.67
CA LYS A 192 -19.88 6.87 1.43
C LYS A 192 -19.64 8.37 1.48
N LYS A 193 -19.04 8.90 0.42
CA LYS A 193 -18.87 10.35 0.23
C LYS A 193 -19.47 10.74 -1.11
N PHE A 194 -20.36 11.75 -1.10
CA PHE A 194 -20.85 12.40 -2.30
C PHE A 194 -20.07 13.66 -2.61
N VAL A 195 -19.72 13.84 -3.88
CA VAL A 195 -19.21 15.09 -4.42
C VAL A 195 -20.18 15.55 -5.52
N GLN A 196 -20.53 16.83 -5.52
CA GLN A 196 -21.33 17.47 -6.56
C GLN A 196 -20.49 18.49 -7.28
N ILE A 197 -20.46 18.42 -8.61
CA ILE A 197 -19.68 19.32 -9.45
C ILE A 197 -20.57 19.80 -10.58
N SER A 198 -20.48 21.09 -10.94
CA SER A 198 -21.20 21.63 -12.09
C SER A 198 -20.56 21.16 -13.40
N ASP A 199 -21.37 20.96 -14.43
CA ASP A 199 -20.90 20.58 -15.78
C ASP A 199 -19.92 21.60 -16.34
N GLU A 200 -20.14 22.90 -16.09
CA GLU A 200 -19.24 23.96 -16.53
C GLU A 200 -17.83 23.86 -15.90
N ALA A 201 -17.75 23.45 -14.62
CA ALA A 201 -16.47 23.19 -13.97
C ALA A 201 -15.78 21.94 -14.55
N LEU A 202 -16.56 20.93 -14.95
CA LEU A 202 -16.07 19.71 -15.60
C LEU A 202 -15.41 20.01 -16.95
N ASP A 203 -16.01 20.84 -17.77
CA ASP A 203 -15.54 21.17 -19.11
C ASP A 203 -14.26 22.03 -19.08
N SER A 204 -14.03 22.76 -17.99
CA SER A 204 -12.85 23.60 -17.82
C SER A 204 -11.59 22.85 -17.36
N MET A 205 -11.70 21.60 -16.87
CA MET A 205 -10.60 20.81 -16.31
C MET A 205 -10.11 19.77 -17.29
N SER A 206 -8.77 19.53 -17.32
CA SER A 206 -8.21 18.35 -18.03
C SER A 206 -8.65 17.06 -17.32
N GLY A 207 -8.73 15.93 -18.08
CA GLY A 207 -9.19 14.66 -17.54
C GLY A 207 -8.39 14.20 -16.32
N GLU A 208 -7.07 14.32 -16.34
CA GLU A 208 -6.18 13.96 -15.24
C GLU A 208 -6.39 14.85 -14.01
N ALA A 209 -6.43 16.18 -14.17
CA ALA A 209 -6.64 17.11 -13.07
C ALA A 209 -8.01 16.92 -12.40
N TYR A 210 -9.03 16.64 -13.21
CA TYR A 210 -10.37 16.33 -12.72
C TYR A 210 -10.39 15.05 -11.87
N LEU A 211 -9.81 13.96 -12.37
CA LEU A 211 -9.73 12.71 -11.61
C LEU A 211 -8.96 12.89 -10.32
N THR A 212 -7.80 13.56 -10.36
CA THR A 212 -6.99 13.84 -9.18
C THR A 212 -7.80 14.57 -8.12
N TYR A 213 -8.48 15.65 -8.49
CA TYR A 213 -9.30 16.44 -7.57
C TYR A 213 -10.41 15.60 -6.90
N ILE A 214 -11.17 14.85 -7.71
CA ILE A 214 -12.27 14.00 -7.20
C ILE A 214 -11.76 12.92 -6.26
N TYR A 215 -10.70 12.21 -6.67
CA TYR A 215 -10.18 11.11 -5.87
C TYR A 215 -9.54 11.60 -4.58
N GLU A 216 -8.82 12.72 -4.58
CA GLU A 216 -8.29 13.33 -3.37
C GLU A 216 -9.40 13.75 -2.40
N GLU A 217 -10.44 14.44 -2.90
CA GLU A 217 -11.53 14.92 -2.05
C GLU A 217 -12.35 13.76 -1.45
N VAL A 218 -12.68 12.77 -2.26
CA VAL A 218 -13.41 11.58 -1.80
C VAL A 218 -12.57 10.75 -0.83
N SER A 219 -11.31 10.49 -1.17
CA SER A 219 -10.39 9.70 -0.34
C SER A 219 -10.16 10.37 1.02
N ARG A 220 -9.89 11.69 1.04
CA ARG A 220 -9.73 12.46 2.28
C ARG A 220 -10.97 12.36 3.17
N GLY A 221 -12.18 12.48 2.58
CA GLY A 221 -13.40 12.37 3.36
C GLY A 221 -13.67 10.97 3.91
N ILE A 222 -13.35 9.91 3.16
CA ILE A 222 -13.50 8.52 3.62
C ILE A 222 -12.45 8.20 4.69
N ILE A 223 -11.20 8.64 4.52
CA ILE A 223 -10.12 8.44 5.48
C ILE A 223 -10.45 9.12 6.80
N LYS A 224 -10.90 10.40 6.76
CA LYS A 224 -11.33 11.09 7.97
C LYS A 224 -12.46 10.36 8.69
N ALA A 225 -13.47 9.88 7.98
CA ALA A 225 -14.57 9.12 8.58
C ALA A 225 -14.10 7.79 9.20
N ARG A 226 -13.08 7.14 8.64
CA ARG A 226 -12.47 5.92 9.21
C ARG A 226 -11.64 6.24 10.46
N GLU A 227 -10.89 7.35 10.45
CA GLU A 227 -10.18 7.84 11.67
C GLU A 227 -11.14 8.12 12.81
N ASP A 228 -12.25 8.82 12.52
CA ASP A 228 -13.29 9.12 13.49
C ASP A 228 -13.94 7.83 14.03
N ALA A 229 -14.10 6.82 13.16
CA ALA A 229 -14.62 5.51 13.56
C ALA A 229 -13.63 4.72 14.45
N VAL A 230 -12.32 4.85 14.24
CA VAL A 230 -11.31 4.28 15.14
C VAL A 230 -11.43 4.90 16.52
N VAL A 231 -11.50 6.21 16.61
CA VAL A 231 -11.68 6.93 17.88
C VAL A 231 -13.00 6.54 18.56
N ALA A 232 -14.09 6.49 17.80
CA ALA A 232 -15.39 6.08 18.30
C ALA A 232 -15.41 4.62 18.80
N ALA A 233 -14.71 3.70 18.10
CA ALA A 233 -14.58 2.31 18.53
C ALA A 233 -13.79 2.17 19.85
N ILE A 234 -12.77 2.99 20.05
CA ILE A 234 -11.99 3.00 21.30
C ILE A 234 -12.83 3.57 22.46
N LEU A 235 -13.47 4.73 22.25
CA LEU A 235 -14.29 5.37 23.30
C LEU A 235 -15.59 4.61 23.60
N GLY A 236 -16.10 3.84 22.64
CA GLY A 236 -17.29 3.00 22.82
C GLY A 236 -17.01 1.63 23.45
N ALA A 237 -15.74 1.29 23.70
CA ALA A 237 -15.40 0.05 24.39
C ALA A 237 -15.64 0.19 25.90
N PRO A 238 -16.02 -0.91 26.58
CA PRO A 238 -16.31 -0.87 28.04
C PRO A 238 -15.03 -0.67 28.84
N ASP A 239 -15.16 -0.10 30.05
CA ASP A 239 -14.08 0.02 31.04
C ASP A 239 -13.55 -1.35 31.49
N THR A 240 -14.44 -2.34 31.59
CA THR A 240 -14.11 -3.71 31.97
C THR A 240 -14.41 -4.67 30.82
N ALA A 241 -13.47 -5.55 30.51
CA ALA A 241 -13.63 -6.52 29.41
C ALA A 241 -14.75 -7.53 29.71
N ASP A 242 -15.48 -7.91 28.65
CA ASP A 242 -16.49 -8.97 28.67
C ASP A 242 -16.22 -10.02 27.57
N ALA A 243 -17.12 -10.97 27.42
CA ALA A 243 -16.98 -12.03 26.40
C ALA A 243 -17.04 -11.52 24.94
N THR A 244 -17.41 -10.26 24.71
CA THR A 244 -17.66 -9.66 23.39
C THR A 244 -16.82 -8.43 23.11
N HIS A 245 -16.31 -7.77 24.14
CA HIS A 245 -15.55 -6.53 24.02
C HIS A 245 -14.31 -6.54 24.92
N PRO A 246 -13.12 -6.20 24.40
CA PRO A 246 -11.95 -5.90 25.20
C PRO A 246 -12.15 -4.59 25.98
N SER A 247 -11.45 -4.43 27.10
CA SER A 247 -11.55 -3.23 27.92
C SER A 247 -10.73 -2.06 27.41
N VAL A 248 -11.28 -0.87 27.60
CA VAL A 248 -10.58 0.41 27.50
C VAL A 248 -10.79 1.14 28.84
N PRO A 249 -9.90 0.93 29.82
CA PRO A 249 -10.08 1.52 31.14
C PRO A 249 -10.11 3.05 31.08
N VAL A 250 -10.93 3.65 31.95
CA VAL A 250 -11.04 5.09 32.10
C VAL A 250 -10.20 5.54 33.30
N TYR A 251 -9.25 6.42 33.06
CA TYR A 251 -8.53 7.13 34.09
C TYR A 251 -9.25 8.43 34.44
N ASN A 252 -9.69 8.58 35.67
CA ASN A 252 -10.34 9.82 36.16
C ASN A 252 -9.31 10.95 36.21
N ALA A 253 -9.29 11.76 35.15
CA ALA A 253 -8.36 12.88 35.01
C ALA A 253 -8.68 13.97 36.04
N SER A 254 -7.64 14.50 36.68
CA SER A 254 -7.75 15.64 37.62
C SER A 254 -7.37 16.97 36.97
N GLY A 255 -7.04 17.00 35.67
CA GLY A 255 -6.45 18.15 35.00
C GLY A 255 -5.01 18.42 35.47
N ALA A 256 -4.28 17.37 35.84
CA ALA A 256 -2.91 17.47 36.31
C ALA A 256 -1.91 17.07 35.18
N LEU A 257 -0.69 17.57 35.29
CA LEU A 257 0.40 17.23 34.36
C LEU A 257 0.75 15.72 34.34
N ALA A 258 0.39 15.00 35.40
CA ALA A 258 0.68 13.57 35.54
C ALA A 258 -0.45 12.65 35.03
N ASP A 259 -1.55 13.19 34.51
CA ASP A 259 -2.72 12.39 34.12
C ASP A 259 -2.40 11.32 33.10
N PHE A 260 -1.62 11.64 32.04
CA PHE A 260 -1.23 10.65 31.04
C PHE A 260 -0.23 9.61 31.57
N VAL A 261 0.68 10.00 32.44
CA VAL A 261 1.62 9.07 33.11
C VAL A 261 0.86 8.08 33.97
N ASN A 262 -0.15 8.54 34.71
CA ASN A 262 -0.97 7.69 35.55
C ASN A 262 -1.90 6.79 34.72
N ALA A 263 -2.50 7.32 33.65
CA ALA A 263 -3.31 6.53 32.72
C ALA A 263 -2.51 5.42 32.02
N ARG A 264 -1.23 5.66 31.73
CA ARG A 264 -0.32 4.63 31.19
C ARG A 264 -0.22 3.40 32.11
N ALA A 265 -0.37 3.55 33.42
CA ALA A 265 -0.31 2.43 34.34
C ALA A 265 -1.51 1.45 34.20
N LEU A 266 -2.59 1.85 33.54
CA LEU A 266 -3.75 1.01 33.25
C LEU A 266 -3.57 0.13 32.01
N LEU A 267 -2.54 0.42 31.18
CA LEU A 267 -2.31 -0.28 29.93
C LEU A 267 -1.64 -1.63 30.11
N SER A 268 -1.94 -2.55 29.20
CA SER A 268 -1.24 -3.83 29.11
C SER A 268 0.23 -3.64 28.75
N SER A 269 1.11 -4.47 29.31
CA SER A 269 2.52 -4.53 28.91
C SER A 269 2.76 -4.95 27.45
N ALA A 270 1.72 -5.44 26.77
CA ALA A 270 1.74 -5.76 25.34
C ALA A 270 1.64 -4.52 24.45
N ALA A 271 1.09 -3.40 24.94
CA ALA A 271 1.05 -2.12 24.24
C ALA A 271 2.44 -1.47 24.26
N ARG A 272 3.05 -1.28 23.08
CA ARG A 272 4.46 -0.85 22.95
C ARG A 272 4.64 0.48 22.24
N ASP A 273 3.88 0.72 21.17
CA ASP A 273 3.96 1.95 20.36
C ASP A 273 2.87 2.94 20.84
N LEU A 274 3.09 3.48 22.05
CA LEU A 274 2.12 4.35 22.69
C LEU A 274 2.06 5.72 22.01
N VAL A 275 0.85 6.17 21.76
CA VAL A 275 0.52 7.50 21.26
C VAL A 275 -0.62 8.10 22.08
N ILE A 276 -0.76 9.41 22.02
CA ILE A 276 -1.89 10.12 22.59
C ILE A 276 -2.77 10.63 21.46
N ILE A 277 -4.08 10.37 21.54
CA ILE A 277 -5.07 10.94 20.62
C ILE A 277 -5.85 12.00 21.38
N ALA A 278 -5.87 13.22 20.88
CA ALA A 278 -6.55 14.33 21.53
C ALA A 278 -7.05 15.35 20.52
N THR A 279 -7.98 16.21 20.90
CA THR A 279 -8.30 17.40 20.11
C THR A 279 -7.22 18.49 20.27
N PRO A 280 -7.08 19.40 19.31
CA PRO A 280 -6.18 20.55 19.45
C PRO A 280 -6.47 21.39 20.71
N GLN A 281 -7.75 21.47 21.14
CA GLN A 281 -8.15 22.18 22.35
C GLN A 281 -7.61 21.49 23.61
N GLN A 282 -7.84 20.20 23.75
CA GLN A 282 -7.33 19.39 24.88
C GLN A 282 -5.81 19.47 24.98
N TYR A 283 -5.12 19.38 23.83
CA TYR A 283 -3.68 19.57 23.80
C TYR A 283 -3.25 20.95 24.31
N ALA A 284 -3.94 22.01 23.89
CA ALA A 284 -3.65 23.39 24.34
C ALA A 284 -3.87 23.56 25.85
N GLU A 285 -4.89 22.93 26.44
CA GLU A 285 -5.18 22.94 27.88
C GLU A 285 -4.01 22.35 28.69
N TYR A 286 -3.52 21.13 28.32
CA TYR A 286 -2.36 20.52 28.97
C TYR A 286 -1.06 21.32 28.76
N ARG A 287 -0.87 21.93 27.59
CA ARG A 287 0.27 22.83 27.35
C ARG A 287 0.20 24.10 28.17
N ALA A 288 -0.99 24.64 28.40
CA ALA A 288 -1.17 25.81 29.29
C ALA A 288 -0.81 25.47 30.75
N LEU A 289 -1.17 24.27 31.23
CA LEU A 289 -0.75 23.78 32.54
C LEU A 289 0.78 23.64 32.64
N GLN A 290 1.41 23.14 31.59
CA GLN A 290 2.87 23.04 31.51
C GLN A 290 3.55 24.42 31.57
N MET A 291 3.00 25.40 30.84
CA MET A 291 3.49 26.77 30.89
C MET A 291 3.38 27.36 32.30
N ALA A 292 2.24 27.16 32.96
CA ALA A 292 2.02 27.60 34.35
C ALA A 292 3.02 26.96 35.33
N ALA A 293 3.46 25.73 35.07
CA ALA A 293 4.47 25.00 35.84
C ALA A 293 5.94 25.28 35.37
N ASN A 294 6.19 26.36 34.61
CA ASN A 294 7.51 26.74 34.07
C ASN A 294 8.19 25.63 33.28
N TYR A 295 7.44 24.83 32.49
CA TYR A 295 7.93 23.72 31.67
C TYR A 295 8.72 22.64 32.43
N GLY A 296 8.52 22.52 33.73
CA GLY A 296 9.27 21.57 34.57
C GLY A 296 8.98 20.11 34.26
N VAL A 297 7.79 19.80 33.72
CA VAL A 297 7.33 18.43 33.40
C VAL A 297 6.63 18.46 32.05
N ASP A 298 6.89 17.46 31.19
CA ASP A 298 6.11 17.26 29.97
C ASP A 298 4.83 16.46 30.27
N PRO A 299 3.63 17.03 30.07
CA PRO A 299 2.39 16.34 30.36
C PRO A 299 2.17 15.09 29.50
N PHE A 300 2.78 15.03 28.33
CA PHE A 300 2.61 13.94 27.36
C PHE A 300 3.69 12.85 27.48
N ASP A 301 4.58 12.90 28.48
CA ASP A 301 5.66 11.92 28.72
C ASP A 301 6.55 11.64 27.47
N GLY A 302 6.72 12.65 26.61
CA GLY A 302 7.47 12.51 25.36
C GLY A 302 6.77 11.69 24.28
N LEU A 303 5.50 11.31 24.46
CA LEU A 303 4.72 10.58 23.48
C LEU A 303 4.26 11.49 22.33
N GLU A 304 4.10 10.91 21.15
CA GLU A 304 3.52 11.61 19.99
C GLU A 304 2.04 11.86 20.22
N VAL A 305 1.58 13.09 19.95
CA VAL A 305 0.17 13.46 20.03
C VAL A 305 -0.43 13.51 18.63
N LEU A 306 -1.44 12.69 18.41
CA LEU A 306 -2.21 12.61 17.17
C LEU A 306 -3.50 13.42 17.35
N PHE A 307 -3.82 14.27 16.36
CA PHE A 307 -5.01 15.11 16.47
C PHE A 307 -6.20 14.48 15.75
N ASN A 308 -7.33 14.43 16.49
CA ASN A 308 -8.62 14.06 15.94
C ASN A 308 -9.72 14.90 16.58
N ASP A 309 -10.53 15.57 15.72
CA ASP A 309 -11.54 16.54 16.17
C ASP A 309 -12.74 15.89 16.90
N THR A 310 -12.97 14.60 16.71
CA THR A 310 -14.09 13.86 17.31
C THR A 310 -13.74 13.20 18.63
N CYS A 311 -12.50 13.32 19.08
CA CYS A 311 -12.02 12.75 20.33
C CYS A 311 -12.60 13.53 21.52
N THR A 312 -13.69 13.04 22.14
CA THR A 312 -14.34 13.73 23.27
C THR A 312 -13.47 13.76 24.51
N VAL A 313 -12.71 12.69 24.75
CA VAL A 313 -11.78 12.53 25.89
C VAL A 313 -10.42 12.10 25.33
N PRO A 314 -9.30 12.67 25.80
CA PRO A 314 -7.98 12.21 25.37
C PRO A 314 -7.78 10.71 25.62
N ILE A 315 -7.13 10.05 24.68
CA ILE A 315 -6.85 8.61 24.71
C ILE A 315 -5.35 8.43 24.70
N ILE A 316 -4.82 7.56 25.56
CA ILE A 316 -3.45 7.06 25.48
C ILE A 316 -3.51 5.57 25.12
N GLY A 317 -2.68 5.11 24.18
CA GLY A 317 -2.65 3.70 23.84
C GLY A 317 -1.85 3.36 22.60
N ASP A 318 -1.91 2.08 22.23
CA ASP A 318 -1.24 1.52 21.05
C ASP A 318 -2.28 1.14 19.98
N LEU A 319 -2.25 1.83 18.86
CA LEU A 319 -3.17 1.63 17.74
C LEU A 319 -3.10 0.22 17.10
N ALA A 320 -2.05 -0.56 17.40
CA ALA A 320 -2.00 -1.97 17.05
C ALA A 320 -3.10 -2.82 17.75
N GLY A 321 -3.72 -2.29 18.82
CA GLY A 321 -4.90 -2.87 19.47
C GLY A 321 -6.20 -2.73 18.69
N VAL A 322 -6.23 -1.93 17.62
CA VAL A 322 -7.38 -1.82 16.72
C VAL A 322 -7.13 -2.67 15.46
N LEU A 323 -8.19 -3.32 15.00
CA LEU A 323 -8.19 -4.06 13.73
C LEU A 323 -9.21 -3.46 12.78
N GLU A 324 -8.76 -3.19 11.57
CA GLU A 324 -9.59 -2.81 10.44
C GLU A 324 -9.65 -3.94 9.41
N ASN A 325 -10.86 -4.34 9.02
CA ASN A 325 -11.08 -5.29 7.94
C ASN A 325 -11.67 -4.58 6.72
N CYS A 326 -10.97 -4.63 5.59
CA CYS A 326 -11.41 -4.11 4.30
C CYS A 326 -11.75 -5.27 3.35
N PRO A 327 -13.02 -5.75 3.26
CA PRO A 327 -13.38 -6.97 2.52
C PRO A 327 -13.09 -6.95 1.03
N LYS A 328 -12.92 -5.78 0.45
CA LYS A 328 -12.64 -5.57 -0.98
C LYS A 328 -11.31 -4.87 -1.23
N GLY A 329 -10.41 -4.89 -0.24
CA GLY A 329 -9.21 -4.09 -0.25
C GLY A 329 -9.49 -2.61 0.03
N GLU A 330 -8.47 -1.77 -0.12
CA GLU A 330 -8.52 -0.32 0.18
C GLU A 330 -8.99 0.53 -1.00
N ALA A 331 -9.39 -0.09 -2.11
CA ALA A 331 -9.85 0.62 -3.30
C ALA A 331 -11.23 1.25 -3.07
N VAL A 332 -11.32 2.55 -3.30
CA VAL A 332 -12.60 3.27 -3.29
C VAL A 332 -13.35 2.95 -4.57
N GLU A 333 -14.56 2.42 -4.45
CA GLU A 333 -15.47 2.21 -5.58
C GLU A 333 -16.25 3.50 -5.87
N PHE A 334 -16.26 3.94 -7.14
CA PHE A 334 -16.97 5.13 -7.58
C PHE A 334 -18.26 4.78 -8.31
N LYS A 335 -19.31 5.56 -8.04
CA LYS A 335 -20.58 5.53 -8.79
C LYS A 335 -20.89 6.94 -9.24
N TYR A 336 -21.40 7.02 -10.47
CA TYR A 336 -21.72 8.25 -11.16
C TYR A 336 -23.23 8.37 -11.40
N ASP A 337 -23.79 9.56 -11.23
CA ASP A 337 -25.19 9.85 -11.50
C ASP A 337 -25.33 11.23 -12.19
N ASP A 338 -25.61 11.18 -13.49
CA ASP A 338 -25.87 12.33 -14.36
C ASP A 338 -27.36 12.63 -14.55
N LYS A 339 -28.25 11.73 -14.06
CA LYS A 339 -29.68 11.74 -14.40
C LYS A 339 -30.51 12.47 -13.38
N THR A 340 -30.16 12.39 -12.10
CA THR A 340 -31.02 12.86 -11.01
C THR A 340 -31.10 14.38 -10.92
N LEU A 341 -30.09 15.13 -11.37
CA LEU A 341 -30.01 16.60 -11.34
C LEU A 341 -29.77 17.23 -12.71
N MET A 342 -30.24 16.57 -13.79
CA MET A 342 -30.05 17.05 -15.16
C MET A 342 -30.63 18.45 -15.43
N THR A 343 -31.60 18.92 -14.62
CA THR A 343 -32.17 20.27 -14.70
C THR A 343 -31.34 21.33 -14.00
N SER A 344 -30.30 20.95 -13.27
CA SER A 344 -29.44 21.84 -12.48
C SER A 344 -28.00 21.85 -12.97
N ASP A 345 -27.69 21.17 -14.09
CA ASP A 345 -26.33 21.03 -14.64
C ASP A 345 -25.31 20.58 -13.59
N ILE A 346 -25.71 19.64 -12.72
CA ILE A 346 -24.89 19.10 -11.64
C ILE A 346 -24.70 17.60 -11.81
N VAL A 347 -23.46 17.18 -11.79
CA VAL A 347 -23.02 15.79 -11.75
C VAL A 347 -22.77 15.36 -10.32
N LYS A 348 -23.29 14.19 -9.93
CA LYS A 348 -23.03 13.59 -8.62
C LYS A 348 -22.10 12.41 -8.73
N ILE A 349 -21.07 12.41 -7.92
CA ILE A 349 -20.11 11.32 -7.80
C ILE A 349 -20.15 10.77 -6.39
N LEU A 350 -20.35 9.46 -6.27
CA LEU A 350 -20.37 8.73 -5.01
C LEU A 350 -19.15 7.84 -4.92
N GLY A 351 -18.24 8.13 -3.99
CA GLY A 351 -17.23 7.17 -3.56
C GLY A 351 -17.75 6.31 -2.41
N ARG A 352 -17.41 5.04 -2.41
CA ARG A 352 -17.74 4.10 -1.34
C ARG A 352 -16.59 3.13 -1.03
N LEU A 353 -16.42 2.82 0.25
CA LEU A 353 -15.47 1.83 0.75
C LEU A 353 -16.14 1.03 1.88
N PRO A 354 -16.24 -0.30 1.78
CA PRO A 354 -16.65 -1.13 2.91
C PRO A 354 -15.46 -1.38 3.84
N SER A 355 -15.59 -1.08 5.13
CA SER A 355 -14.65 -1.51 6.16
C SER A 355 -15.32 -1.77 7.50
N ALA A 356 -14.72 -2.62 8.32
CA ALA A 356 -15.12 -2.89 9.70
C ALA A 356 -13.96 -2.53 10.64
N ILE A 357 -14.25 -1.75 11.66
CA ILE A 357 -13.26 -1.27 12.61
C ILE A 357 -13.69 -1.70 14.00
N GLY A 358 -12.75 -2.20 14.80
CA GLY A 358 -13.02 -2.54 16.19
C GLY A 358 -11.76 -2.75 17.02
N VAL A 359 -11.89 -2.59 18.32
CA VAL A 359 -10.83 -2.86 19.28
C VAL A 359 -10.75 -4.37 19.48
N VAL A 360 -9.54 -4.93 19.39
CA VAL A 360 -9.27 -6.37 19.56
C VAL A 360 -8.23 -6.66 20.64
N GLY A 361 -7.54 -5.63 21.14
CA GLY A 361 -6.55 -5.74 22.21
C GLY A 361 -7.13 -5.31 23.55
N ASP A 362 -7.08 -6.20 24.56
CA ASP A 362 -7.50 -5.85 25.91
C ASP A 362 -6.48 -4.92 26.59
N LYS A 363 -6.95 -3.79 27.15
CA LYS A 363 -6.11 -2.77 27.81
C LYS A 363 -4.99 -2.20 26.91
N PHE A 364 -5.23 -2.11 25.61
CA PHE A 364 -4.33 -1.43 24.69
C PHE A 364 -4.52 0.08 24.71
N PHE A 365 -5.65 0.56 25.22
CA PHE A 365 -6.00 1.96 25.32
C PHE A 365 -6.48 2.29 26.73
N ALA A 366 -6.32 3.54 27.14
CA ALA A 366 -6.96 4.11 28.30
C ALA A 366 -7.51 5.51 27.94
N ALA A 367 -8.75 5.79 28.31
CA ALA A 367 -9.34 7.11 28.17
C ALA A 367 -8.97 7.97 29.38
N VAL A 368 -8.62 9.24 29.16
CA VAL A 368 -8.17 10.18 30.19
C VAL A 368 -9.25 11.25 30.38
N GLY A 369 -10.23 10.99 31.22
CA GLY A 369 -11.38 11.87 31.43
C GLY A 369 -12.20 11.46 32.66
N GLU A 370 -13.34 12.09 32.86
CA GLU A 370 -14.30 11.65 33.88
C GLU A 370 -15.03 10.41 33.34
N ALA A 371 -15.13 9.36 34.19
CA ALA A 371 -16.03 8.26 33.89
C ALA A 371 -17.46 8.82 33.83
N GLU A 372 -18.15 8.63 32.70
CA GLU A 372 -19.57 8.95 32.65
C GLU A 372 -20.27 8.10 33.74
N SER A 373 -20.80 8.78 34.74
CA SER A 373 -21.66 8.12 35.73
C SER A 373 -22.90 7.63 35.00
N GLU A 374 -23.04 6.31 34.86
CA GLU A 374 -24.30 5.71 34.37
C GLU A 374 -25.46 6.29 35.21
N SER A 375 -26.28 7.08 34.53
CA SER A 375 -27.54 7.65 35.08
C SER A 375 -28.73 6.80 34.69
#